data_89727d57c624e7537cbbf0d841760b4c
#
_entry.id   89727d57c624e7537cbbf0d841760b4c
#
_cell.length_a   1.000
_cell.length_b   1.000
_cell.length_c   1.000
_cell.angle_alpha   90.00
_cell.angle_beta   90.00
_cell.angle_gamma   90.00
#
_symmetry.space_group_name_H-M   'P 1'
#
loop_
_entity.id
_entity.type
_entity.pdbx_description
1 polymer ?
#
loop_
_entity_poly.entity_id
_entity_poly.type
_entity_poly.pdbx_seq_one_letter_code
_entity_poly.pdbx_strand_id
1 'polypeptide(L)'
;MRFESREIESYAEPVLANELREGEVYFAVNFGDQQLLIPFVEPKVFIGRNLDQGDTDLLFFQSFETYAAGVRYNPNADNDPAAFYVRGPEDLKHIFEYEKALDRLLACSLKRRGVRE
;
A
#
# COMPACT_ATOMS: atom_id res chain seq x y z
N MET A 1 -24.28 -10.70 13.14
CA MET A 1 -24.24 -10.14 11.77
C MET A 1 -23.71 -11.19 10.82
N ARG A 2 -24.35 -11.36 9.69
CA ARG A 2 -23.96 -12.38 8.72
C ARG A 2 -23.78 -11.72 7.35
N PHE A 3 -22.67 -12.03 6.68
CA PHE A 3 -22.37 -11.54 5.34
C PHE A 3 -22.35 -12.70 4.35
N GLU A 4 -22.49 -12.38 3.07
CA GLU A 4 -22.32 -13.38 2.02
C GLU A 4 -20.90 -13.93 2.04
N SER A 5 -20.76 -15.20 1.70
CA SER A 5 -19.45 -15.81 1.60
C SER A 5 -18.66 -15.17 0.47
N ARG A 6 -17.35 -15.07 0.65
CA ARG A 6 -16.45 -14.49 -0.31
C ARG A 6 -15.36 -15.50 -0.66
N GLU A 7 -15.10 -15.65 -1.95
CA GLU A 7 -13.99 -16.46 -2.41
C GLU A 7 -12.69 -15.69 -2.25
N ILE A 8 -11.68 -16.35 -1.69
CA ILE A 8 -10.38 -15.76 -1.43
C ILE A 8 -9.37 -16.38 -2.37
N GLU A 9 -8.66 -15.56 -3.13
CA GLU A 9 -7.58 -16.03 -3.97
C GLU A 9 -6.36 -16.41 -3.13
N SER A 10 -5.64 -17.43 -3.55
CA SER A 10 -4.42 -17.88 -2.86
C SER A 10 -3.31 -16.84 -2.90
N TYR A 11 -3.33 -15.95 -3.86
CA TYR A 11 -2.36 -14.87 -4.01
C TYR A 11 -3.10 -13.58 -4.37
N ALA A 12 -2.95 -12.56 -3.52
CA ALA A 12 -3.50 -11.24 -3.81
C ALA A 12 -2.50 -10.47 -4.68
N GLU A 13 -2.96 -9.95 -5.81
CA GLU A 13 -2.13 -9.18 -6.73
C GLU A 13 -1.93 -7.76 -6.22
N PRO A 14 -0.67 -7.28 -6.13
CA PRO A 14 -0.40 -5.87 -5.86
C PRO A 14 -0.93 -4.99 -6.98
N VAL A 15 -1.11 -3.70 -6.66
CA VAL A 15 -1.53 -2.72 -7.67
C VAL A 15 -0.42 -2.56 -8.72
N LEU A 16 -0.82 -2.37 -9.98
CA LEU A 16 0.12 -2.06 -11.05
C LEU A 16 0.30 -0.55 -11.16
N ALA A 17 1.49 -0.13 -11.58
CA ALA A 17 1.82 1.29 -11.68
C ALA A 17 0.81 2.07 -12.52
N ASN A 18 0.32 1.48 -13.62
CA ASN A 18 -0.63 2.13 -14.51
C ASN A 18 -2.07 2.17 -13.97
N GLU A 19 -2.33 1.48 -12.87
CA GLU A 19 -3.65 1.48 -12.22
C GLU A 19 -3.78 2.56 -11.15
N LEU A 20 -2.66 3.17 -10.74
CA LEU A 20 -2.65 4.15 -9.68
C LEU A 20 -3.33 5.45 -10.10
N ARG A 21 -4.18 5.99 -9.23
CA ARG A 21 -4.91 7.24 -9.45
C ARG A 21 -4.58 8.24 -8.36
N GLU A 22 -4.26 9.46 -8.75
CA GLU A 22 -3.93 10.54 -7.82
C GLU A 22 -5.09 10.83 -6.88
N GLY A 23 -4.76 10.99 -5.60
CA GLY A 23 -5.73 11.27 -4.55
C GLY A 23 -6.42 10.04 -3.99
N GLU A 24 -6.18 8.87 -4.55
CA GLU A 24 -6.77 7.63 -4.05
C GLU A 24 -5.90 6.98 -2.98
N VAL A 25 -6.54 6.28 -2.06
CA VAL A 25 -5.87 5.59 -0.96
C VAL A 25 -5.60 4.14 -1.36
N TYR A 26 -4.36 3.73 -1.17
CA TYR A 26 -3.91 2.34 -1.31
C TYR A 26 -3.37 1.86 0.02
N PHE A 27 -3.20 0.55 0.18
CA PHE A 27 -2.81 -0.02 1.45
C PHE A 27 -1.48 -0.76 1.31
N ALA A 28 -0.50 -0.33 2.10
CA ALA A 28 0.76 -1.04 2.21
C ALA A 28 0.60 -2.15 3.24
N VAL A 29 0.84 -3.39 2.84
CA VAL A 29 0.79 -4.55 3.73
C VAL A 29 2.18 -5.13 3.85
N ASN A 30 2.78 -4.99 5.02
CA ASN A 30 4.09 -5.50 5.35
C ASN A 30 3.98 -6.45 6.53
N PHE A 31 5.03 -7.22 6.78
CA PHE A 31 5.04 -8.19 7.87
C PHE A 31 6.21 -7.94 8.80
N GLY A 32 5.95 -8.03 10.11
CA GLY A 32 6.94 -7.86 11.15
C GLY A 32 7.75 -9.10 11.46
N ASP A 33 7.44 -10.22 10.82
CA ASP A 33 8.09 -11.51 11.06
C ASP A 33 8.42 -12.22 9.74
N GLN A 34 9.36 -13.14 9.80
CA GLN A 34 9.79 -13.91 8.62
C GLN A 34 8.76 -14.93 8.15
N GLN A 35 7.86 -15.34 9.03
CA GLN A 35 6.82 -16.31 8.72
C GLN A 35 5.60 -15.67 8.07
N LEU A 36 5.55 -14.34 7.98
CA LEU A 36 4.46 -13.57 7.40
C LEU A 36 3.15 -13.78 8.14
N LEU A 37 3.20 -13.77 9.47
CA LEU A 37 2.04 -13.98 10.33
C LEU A 37 1.60 -12.73 11.08
N ILE A 38 2.43 -11.66 11.09
CA ILE A 38 2.13 -10.42 11.80
C ILE A 38 2.11 -9.27 10.79
N PRO A 39 0.91 -8.93 10.25
CA PRO A 39 0.83 -7.89 9.24
C PRO A 39 0.81 -6.48 9.84
N PHE A 40 1.47 -5.56 9.15
CA PHE A 40 1.31 -4.12 9.33
C PHE A 40 0.58 -3.57 8.11
N VAL A 41 -0.49 -2.83 8.34
CA VAL A 41 -1.29 -2.25 7.27
C VAL A 41 -1.29 -0.74 7.42
N GLU A 42 -0.84 -0.04 6.40
CA GLU A 42 -0.79 1.42 6.43
C GLU A 42 -1.47 2.01 5.19
N PRO A 43 -2.41 2.93 5.38
CA PRO A 43 -3.01 3.63 4.25
C PRO A 43 -2.03 4.66 3.67
N LYS A 44 -1.86 4.64 2.35
CA LYS A 44 -1.02 5.56 1.61
C LYS A 44 -1.84 6.21 0.51
N VAL A 45 -1.68 7.52 0.33
CA VAL A 45 -2.31 8.23 -0.76
C VAL A 45 -1.33 8.32 -1.91
N PHE A 46 -1.76 7.94 -3.12
CA PHE A 46 -0.95 8.16 -4.31
C PHE A 46 -1.09 9.62 -4.71
N ILE A 47 0.02 10.37 -4.73
CA ILE A 47 -0.01 11.81 -4.96
C ILE A 47 0.52 12.23 -6.33
N GLY A 48 1.11 11.33 -7.08
CA GLY A 48 1.52 11.63 -8.45
C GLY A 48 2.77 10.90 -8.90
N ARG A 49 3.13 11.18 -10.14
CA ARG A 49 4.29 10.60 -10.80
C ARG A 49 5.31 11.69 -11.11
N ASN A 50 6.59 11.37 -10.90
CA ASN A 50 7.71 12.23 -11.33
C ASN A 50 7.55 13.67 -10.83
N LEU A 51 7.37 13.83 -9.51
CA LEU A 51 7.07 15.13 -8.92
C LEU A 51 8.29 16.06 -8.84
N ASP A 52 9.50 15.52 -8.90
CA ASP A 52 10.71 16.30 -8.89
C ASP A 52 11.31 16.43 -10.29
N GLN A 53 12.02 17.53 -10.51
CA GLN A 53 12.68 17.78 -11.80
C GLN A 53 13.68 16.66 -12.09
N GLY A 54 13.63 16.11 -13.29
CA GLY A 54 14.53 15.04 -13.72
C GLY A 54 14.07 13.64 -13.40
N ASP A 55 12.95 13.48 -12.69
CA ASP A 55 12.42 12.17 -12.36
C ASP A 55 11.92 11.42 -13.60
N THR A 56 12.13 10.11 -13.59
CA THR A 56 11.54 9.19 -14.57
C THR A 56 11.06 7.95 -13.86
N ASP A 57 9.82 7.52 -14.18
CA ASP A 57 9.20 6.30 -13.64
C ASP A 57 9.20 6.24 -12.11
N LEU A 58 8.99 7.37 -11.44
CA LEU A 58 8.90 7.43 -9.99
C LEU A 58 7.47 7.69 -9.56
N LEU A 59 7.02 6.91 -8.59
CA LEU A 59 5.67 6.94 -8.02
C LEU A 59 5.75 7.49 -6.61
N PHE A 60 4.97 8.53 -6.32
CA PHE A 60 5.01 9.24 -5.05
C PHE A 60 3.76 8.94 -4.24
N PHE A 61 3.97 8.52 -3.00
CA PHE A 61 2.91 8.24 -2.03
C PHE A 61 3.11 9.11 -0.80
N GLN A 62 2.02 9.38 -0.13
CA GLN A 62 2.02 10.16 1.12
C GLN A 62 1.24 9.40 2.18
N SER A 63 1.67 9.50 3.44
CA SER A 63 0.89 8.96 4.55
C SER A 63 -0.51 9.58 4.56
N PHE A 64 -1.52 8.78 4.84
CA PHE A 64 -2.90 9.28 4.87
C PHE A 64 -3.05 10.40 5.90
N GLU A 65 -2.43 10.26 7.07
CA GLU A 65 -2.54 11.25 8.15
C GLU A 65 -2.09 12.63 7.72
N THR A 66 -0.92 12.74 7.09
CA THR A 66 -0.40 14.03 6.65
C THR A 66 -1.22 14.59 5.49
N TYR A 67 -1.68 13.72 4.58
CA TYR A 67 -2.53 14.15 3.48
C TYR A 67 -3.86 14.72 3.99
N ALA A 68 -4.48 14.04 4.93
CA ALA A 68 -5.74 14.49 5.54
C ALA A 68 -5.55 15.80 6.33
N ALA A 69 -4.37 16.02 6.89
CA ALA A 69 -4.03 17.26 7.60
C ALA A 69 -3.72 18.44 6.68
N GLY A 70 -3.73 18.22 5.36
CA GLY A 70 -3.50 19.28 4.37
C GLY A 70 -2.05 19.46 3.95
N VAL A 71 -1.13 18.62 4.44
CA VAL A 71 0.27 18.67 4.02
C VAL A 71 0.36 18.22 2.56
N ARG A 72 1.19 18.93 1.77
CA ARG A 72 1.38 18.60 0.34
C ARG A 72 2.86 18.56 0.00
N TYR A 73 3.20 17.70 -0.94
CA TYR A 73 4.58 17.58 -1.44
C TYR A 73 5.00 18.87 -2.12
N ASN A 74 6.21 19.34 -1.79
CA ASN A 74 6.78 20.53 -2.40
C ASN A 74 7.96 20.12 -3.29
N PRO A 75 7.81 20.12 -4.61
CA PRO A 75 8.85 19.66 -5.52
C PRO A 75 10.17 20.39 -5.31
N ASN A 76 11.29 19.66 -5.37
CA ASN A 76 12.65 20.18 -5.26
C ASN A 76 12.90 20.95 -3.95
N ALA A 77 12.18 20.61 -2.89
CA ALA A 77 12.37 21.19 -1.55
C ALA A 77 12.57 20.08 -0.53
N ASP A 78 12.92 20.46 0.70
CA ASP A 78 13.03 19.50 1.80
C ASP A 78 11.62 19.13 2.28
N ASN A 79 11.22 17.90 1.98
CA ASN A 79 9.98 17.32 2.47
C ASN A 79 10.30 16.34 3.59
N ASP A 80 9.37 16.21 4.55
CA ASP A 80 9.54 15.28 5.65
C ASP A 80 9.58 13.84 5.11
N PRO A 81 10.72 13.14 5.24
CA PRO A 81 10.83 11.77 4.72
C PRO A 81 9.91 10.77 5.42
N ALA A 82 9.40 11.10 6.60
CA ALA A 82 8.42 10.26 7.29
C ALA A 82 7.02 10.35 6.67
N ALA A 83 6.75 11.39 5.90
CA ALA A 83 5.43 11.62 5.30
C ALA A 83 5.32 11.13 3.87
N PHE A 84 6.44 11.07 3.14
CA PHE A 84 6.43 10.82 1.70
C PHE A 84 7.29 9.61 1.35
N TYR A 85 6.81 8.83 0.40
CA TYR A 85 7.44 7.59 -0.05
C TYR A 85 7.55 7.59 -1.56
N VAL A 86 8.73 7.27 -2.08
CA VAL A 86 8.99 7.22 -3.52
C VAL A 86 9.32 5.78 -3.89
N ARG A 87 8.66 5.28 -4.93
CA ARG A 87 8.84 3.90 -5.39
C ARG A 87 8.95 3.83 -6.90
N GLY A 88 9.77 2.91 -7.40
CA GLY A 88 9.76 2.54 -8.80
C GLY A 88 8.59 1.60 -9.11
N PRO A 89 8.25 1.40 -10.40
CA PRO A 89 7.13 0.52 -10.77
C PRO A 89 7.30 -0.93 -10.29
N GLU A 90 8.52 -1.39 -10.13
CA GLU A 90 8.85 -2.73 -9.66
C GLU A 90 8.77 -2.88 -8.13
N ASP A 91 8.63 -1.79 -7.42
CA ASP A 91 8.64 -1.78 -5.94
C ASP A 91 7.24 -1.68 -5.33
N LEU A 92 6.23 -2.11 -6.06
CA LEU A 92 4.83 -2.05 -5.61
C LEU A 92 4.31 -3.38 -5.04
N LYS A 93 5.18 -4.34 -4.79
CA LYS A 93 4.78 -5.71 -4.38
C LYS A 93 3.98 -5.76 -3.08
N HIS A 94 4.08 -4.74 -2.25
CA HIS A 94 3.40 -4.66 -0.96
C HIS A 94 2.26 -3.62 -0.95
N ILE A 95 1.93 -3.02 -2.10
CA ILE A 95 0.91 -2.00 -2.23
C ILE A 95 -0.32 -2.61 -2.91
N PHE A 96 -1.49 -2.45 -2.28
CA PHE A 96 -2.73 -3.08 -2.74
C PHE A 96 -3.87 -2.07 -2.76
N GLU A 97 -4.79 -2.23 -3.72
CA GLU A 97 -6.08 -1.58 -3.58
C GLU A 97 -6.88 -2.30 -2.49
N TYR A 98 -7.99 -1.69 -2.05
CA TYR A 98 -8.70 -2.12 -0.83
C TYR A 98 -9.07 -3.61 -0.84
N GLU A 99 -9.70 -4.08 -1.92
CA GLU A 99 -10.18 -5.47 -1.98
C GLU A 99 -9.03 -6.47 -1.98
N LYS A 100 -7.94 -6.14 -2.66
CA LYS A 100 -6.76 -7.01 -2.70
C LYS A 100 -6.01 -7.01 -1.36
N ALA A 101 -6.02 -5.89 -0.66
CA ALA A 101 -5.47 -5.85 0.70
C ALA A 101 -6.26 -6.75 1.64
N LEU A 102 -7.60 -6.77 1.53
CA LEU A 102 -8.43 -7.70 2.29
C LEU A 102 -8.09 -9.16 1.98
N ASP A 103 -7.95 -9.50 0.72
CA ASP A 103 -7.56 -10.85 0.31
C ASP A 103 -6.22 -11.24 0.92
N ARG A 104 -5.26 -10.32 0.90
CA ARG A 104 -3.95 -10.56 1.49
C ARG A 104 -4.03 -10.83 2.99
N LEU A 105 -4.85 -10.06 3.70
CA LEU A 105 -5.04 -10.23 5.14
C LEU A 105 -5.80 -11.51 5.47
N LEU A 106 -6.80 -11.86 4.67
CA LEU A 106 -7.55 -13.12 4.86
C LEU A 106 -6.63 -14.33 4.65
N ALA A 107 -5.77 -14.30 3.64
CA ALA A 107 -4.78 -15.36 3.41
C ALA A 107 -3.84 -15.49 4.61
N CYS A 108 -3.40 -14.37 5.17
CA CYS A 108 -2.59 -14.35 6.39
C CYS A 108 -3.37 -14.96 7.58
N SER A 109 -4.64 -14.62 7.73
CA SER A 109 -5.49 -15.15 8.79
C SER A 109 -5.61 -16.67 8.72
N LEU A 110 -5.83 -17.21 7.53
CA LEU A 110 -5.90 -18.64 7.31
C LEU A 110 -4.59 -19.34 7.61
N LYS A 111 -3.47 -18.74 7.21
CA LYS A 111 -2.13 -19.26 7.51
C LYS A 111 -1.89 -19.32 9.01
N ARG A 112 -2.28 -18.28 9.75
CA ARG A 112 -2.15 -18.24 11.21
C ARG A 112 -2.95 -19.35 11.89
N ARG A 113 -4.14 -19.62 11.40
CA ARG A 113 -4.97 -20.71 11.91
C ARG A 113 -4.29 -22.06 11.71
N GLY A 114 -3.75 -22.31 10.54
CA GLY A 114 -3.02 -23.55 10.26
C GLY A 114 -1.81 -23.75 11.17
N VAL A 115 -1.10 -22.69 11.48
CA VAL A 115 0.06 -22.74 12.38
C VAL A 115 -0.38 -23.07 13.82
N ARG A 116 -1.55 -22.58 14.25
CA ARG A 116 -2.06 -22.80 15.61
C ARG A 116 -2.68 -24.17 15.81
N GLU A 117 -3.16 -24.78 14.76
CA GLU A 117 -3.75 -26.11 14.78
C GLU A 117 -2.69 -27.19 14.69
#